data_c868d6cfe731e5efe59ee73473d65b46
#
_entry.id   c868d6cfe731e5efe59ee73473d65b46
#
_cell.length_a   1.000
_cell.length_b   1.000
_cell.length_c   1.000
_cell.angle_alpha   90.00
_cell.angle_beta   90.00
_cell.angle_gamma   90.00
#
_symmetry.space_group_name_H-M   'P 1'
#
loop_
_entity.id
_entity.type
_entity.pdbx_description
1 polymer ?
#
loop_
_entity_poly.entity_id
_entity_poly.type
_entity_poly.pdbx_seq_one_letter_code
_entity_poly.pdbx_strand_id
1 'polypeptide(L)'
;KRLYRSVKEEVPEEDYTLSIGKAALRREGKDLTLIGYGTVMPEVLQAAAELAKAGVSAEVLDLRTLMPWDDEAVMNSVAKTGRVVLVSDAPRHASFVSEVAATIAEDLLDMLLAPPIRVTGFDTPYPYAQDKLYLPTVTRILNAAKRALDY
;
A
#
# COMPACT_ATOMS: atom_id res chain seq x y z
N LYS A 1 -16.27 0.76 8.32
CA LYS A 1 -17.45 1.64 8.11
C LYS A 1 -17.18 2.76 7.11
N ARG A 2 -15.94 3.30 7.03
CA ARG A 2 -15.57 4.41 6.13
C ARG A 2 -15.86 4.06 4.66
N LEU A 3 -15.53 2.84 4.20
CA LEU A 3 -15.71 2.42 2.82
C LEU A 3 -17.17 2.20 2.39
N TYR A 4 -18.09 1.98 3.32
CA TYR A 4 -19.50 1.63 2.99
C TYR A 4 -20.24 2.66 2.14
N ARG A 5 -19.78 3.91 2.13
CA ARG A 5 -20.43 5.01 1.39
C ARG A 5 -19.49 5.70 0.41
N SER A 6 -18.21 5.28 0.35
CA SER A 6 -17.20 5.95 -0.46
C SER A 6 -17.00 5.33 -1.83
N VAL A 7 -17.40 4.07 -2.00
CA VAL A 7 -17.23 3.33 -3.26
C VAL A 7 -18.57 2.74 -3.66
N LYS A 8 -18.90 2.85 -4.95
CA LYS A 8 -20.00 2.14 -5.60
C LYS A 8 -19.42 1.39 -6.78
N GLU A 9 -19.62 0.09 -6.81
CA GLU A 9 -19.16 -0.80 -7.87
C GLU A 9 -20.28 -1.74 -8.28
N GLU A 10 -20.28 -2.16 -9.52
CA GLU A 10 -21.05 -3.32 -9.96
C GLU A 10 -20.40 -4.58 -9.39
N VAL A 11 -21.19 -5.41 -8.74
CA VAL A 11 -20.74 -6.70 -8.21
C VAL A 11 -21.37 -7.83 -9.01
N PRO A 12 -20.67 -8.96 -9.21
CA PRO A 12 -21.28 -10.13 -9.83
C PRO A 12 -22.52 -10.59 -9.07
N GLU A 13 -23.60 -10.94 -9.79
CA GLU A 13 -24.81 -11.51 -9.19
C GLU A 13 -24.64 -12.97 -8.80
N GLU A 14 -23.65 -13.65 -9.39
CA GLU A 14 -23.33 -15.05 -9.12
C GLU A 14 -22.47 -15.19 -7.86
N ASP A 15 -22.60 -16.32 -7.20
CA ASP A 15 -21.75 -16.69 -6.06
C ASP A 15 -20.27 -16.80 -6.50
N TYR A 16 -19.39 -16.08 -5.82
CA TYR A 16 -17.95 -16.19 -6.04
C TYR A 16 -17.19 -16.21 -4.73
N THR A 17 -15.98 -16.77 -4.76
CA THR A 17 -15.08 -16.83 -3.61
C THR A 17 -13.76 -16.16 -3.92
N LEU A 18 -13.16 -15.56 -2.88
CA LEU A 18 -11.81 -15.03 -2.94
C LEU A 18 -10.89 -15.89 -2.07
N SER A 19 -9.73 -16.24 -2.62
CA SER A 19 -8.74 -17.03 -1.88
C SER A 19 -8.18 -16.21 -0.71
N ILE A 20 -8.22 -16.78 0.49
CA ILE A 20 -7.55 -16.24 1.66
C ILE A 20 -6.03 -16.33 1.44
N GLY A 21 -5.28 -15.33 1.87
CA GLY A 21 -3.81 -15.31 1.71
C GLY A 21 -3.33 -14.97 0.30
N LYS A 22 -4.21 -14.44 -0.56
CA LYS A 22 -3.83 -13.97 -1.90
C LYS A 22 -4.10 -12.48 -2.07
N ALA A 23 -3.03 -11.75 -2.40
CA ALA A 23 -3.10 -10.34 -2.73
C ALA A 23 -3.75 -10.12 -4.10
N ALA A 24 -4.23 -8.90 -4.33
CA ALA A 24 -4.69 -8.49 -5.64
C ALA A 24 -3.73 -7.49 -6.26
N LEU A 25 -3.25 -7.79 -7.46
CA LEU A 25 -2.61 -6.81 -8.32
C LEU A 25 -3.68 -5.88 -8.89
N ARG A 26 -3.74 -4.65 -8.37
CA ARG A 26 -4.73 -3.63 -8.78
C ARG A 26 -4.24 -2.80 -9.95
N ARG A 27 -2.93 -2.73 -10.12
CA ARG A 27 -2.28 -2.02 -11.21
C ARG A 27 -0.88 -2.60 -11.44
N GLU A 28 -0.52 -2.85 -12.68
CA GLU A 28 0.86 -3.18 -13.05
C GLU A 28 1.76 -1.95 -13.05
N GLY A 29 3.03 -2.12 -12.68
CA GLY A 29 4.03 -1.08 -12.67
C GLY A 29 5.46 -1.63 -12.67
N LYS A 30 6.44 -0.73 -12.81
CA LYS A 30 7.86 -1.12 -12.90
C LYS A 30 8.82 -0.20 -12.14
N ASP A 31 8.38 0.97 -11.70
CA ASP A 31 9.27 1.98 -11.10
C ASP A 31 9.25 1.96 -9.57
N LEU A 32 8.09 1.65 -8.99
CA LEU A 32 7.94 1.42 -7.56
C LEU A 32 6.67 0.61 -7.27
N THR A 33 6.64 -0.06 -6.10
CA THR A 33 5.48 -0.79 -5.59
C THR A 33 4.79 0.01 -4.48
N LEU A 34 3.48 0.21 -4.60
CA LEU A 34 2.61 0.71 -3.54
C LEU A 34 1.82 -0.46 -2.95
N ILE A 35 1.95 -0.70 -1.66
CA ILE A 35 1.26 -1.78 -0.97
C ILE A 35 0.31 -1.17 0.06
N GLY A 36 -0.95 -1.63 0.05
CA GLY A 36 -1.94 -1.22 1.02
C GLY A 36 -2.98 -2.30 1.26
N TYR A 37 -3.92 -2.03 2.15
CA TYR A 37 -5.07 -2.89 2.41
C TYR A 37 -6.22 -2.11 3.03
N GLY A 38 -7.44 -2.59 2.80
CA GLY A 38 -8.63 -2.04 3.43
C GLY A 38 -8.89 -0.58 3.07
N THR A 39 -9.03 0.26 4.11
CA THR A 39 -9.53 1.64 3.96
C THR A 39 -8.61 2.60 3.23
N VAL A 40 -7.33 2.27 3.08
CA VAL A 40 -6.36 3.15 2.40
C VAL A 40 -6.27 2.92 0.89
N MET A 41 -6.89 1.86 0.38
CA MET A 41 -6.77 1.50 -1.03
C MET A 41 -7.26 2.57 -2.02
N PRO A 42 -8.35 3.31 -1.77
CA PRO A 42 -8.75 4.43 -2.64
C PRO A 42 -7.66 5.49 -2.78
N GLU A 43 -7.02 5.88 -1.68
CA GLU A 43 -5.93 6.85 -1.65
C GLU A 43 -4.66 6.31 -2.35
N VAL A 44 -4.37 5.02 -2.21
CA VAL A 44 -3.25 4.37 -2.91
C VAL A 44 -3.47 4.35 -4.42
N LEU A 45 -4.66 3.96 -4.86
CA LEU A 45 -5.00 3.94 -6.29
C LEU A 45 -4.99 5.35 -6.90
N GLN A 46 -5.50 6.34 -6.17
CA GLN A 46 -5.45 7.74 -6.61
C GLN A 46 -4.00 8.25 -6.68
N ALA A 47 -3.16 7.93 -5.69
CA ALA A 47 -1.74 8.29 -5.74
C ALA A 47 -1.03 7.65 -6.95
N ALA A 48 -1.31 6.38 -7.26
CA ALA A 48 -0.77 5.71 -8.45
C ALA A 48 -1.22 6.37 -9.75
N ALA A 49 -2.47 6.87 -9.81
CA ALA A 49 -2.96 7.61 -10.97
C ALA A 49 -2.25 8.97 -11.13
N GLU A 50 -1.98 9.69 -10.03
CA GLU A 50 -1.22 10.95 -10.08
C GLU A 50 0.26 10.71 -10.47
N LEU A 51 0.89 9.65 -9.94
CA LEU A 51 2.25 9.26 -10.33
C LEU A 51 2.34 8.97 -11.83
N ALA A 52 1.33 8.31 -12.40
CA ALA A 52 1.31 8.06 -13.85
C ALA A 52 1.26 9.33 -14.70
N LYS A 53 0.55 10.38 -14.25
CA LYS A 53 0.56 11.68 -14.93
C LYS A 53 1.96 12.32 -14.92
N ALA A 54 2.76 12.00 -13.91
CA ALA A 54 4.15 12.42 -13.81
C ALA A 54 5.14 11.47 -14.51
N GLY A 55 4.66 10.46 -15.25
CA GLY A 55 5.50 9.51 -15.97
C GLY A 55 6.04 8.34 -15.11
N VAL A 56 5.57 8.19 -13.89
CA VAL A 56 6.01 7.11 -12.98
C VAL A 56 5.02 5.94 -13.03
N SER A 57 5.53 4.75 -13.33
CA SER A 57 4.76 3.51 -13.42
C SER A 57 4.74 2.77 -12.08
N ALA A 58 3.79 3.14 -11.23
CA ALA A 58 3.61 2.51 -9.93
C ALA A 58 2.79 1.22 -10.02
N GLU A 59 3.33 0.14 -9.47
CA GLU A 59 2.60 -1.10 -9.21
C GLU A 59 1.78 -0.97 -7.94
N VAL A 60 0.56 -1.50 -7.90
CA VAL A 60 -0.32 -1.44 -6.74
C VAL A 60 -0.76 -2.83 -6.33
N LEU A 61 -0.37 -3.23 -5.12
CA LEU A 61 -0.83 -4.46 -4.47
C LEU A 61 -1.80 -4.14 -3.32
N ASP A 62 -2.95 -4.79 -3.35
CA ASP A 62 -3.91 -4.85 -2.26
C ASP A 62 -3.75 -6.19 -1.54
N LEU A 63 -3.27 -6.18 -0.31
CA LEU A 63 -3.01 -7.42 0.45
C LEU A 63 -4.26 -8.22 0.73
N ARG A 64 -5.44 -7.59 0.87
CA ARG A 64 -6.74 -8.21 1.21
C ARG A 64 -6.76 -8.95 2.54
N THR A 65 -5.74 -9.78 2.80
CA THR A 65 -5.59 -10.55 4.04
C THR A 65 -4.26 -10.27 4.70
N LEU A 66 -4.25 -10.24 6.03
CA LEU A 66 -3.06 -9.92 6.82
C LEU A 66 -2.44 -11.18 7.46
N MET A 67 -3.25 -12.23 7.68
CA MET A 67 -2.75 -13.50 8.20
C MET A 67 -3.67 -14.65 7.70
N PRO A 68 -3.16 -15.53 6.87
CA PRO A 68 -1.88 -15.43 6.14
C PRO A 68 -1.91 -14.27 5.14
N TRP A 69 -0.75 -13.66 4.86
CA TRP A 69 -0.59 -12.67 3.80
C TRP A 69 0.13 -13.28 2.59
N ASP A 70 0.04 -12.65 1.44
CA ASP A 70 0.69 -13.10 0.20
C ASP A 70 2.11 -12.55 0.14
N ASP A 71 3.03 -13.18 0.85
CA ASP A 71 4.45 -12.83 0.86
C ASP A 71 5.09 -12.99 -0.52
N GLU A 72 4.77 -14.07 -1.22
CA GLU A 72 5.27 -14.33 -2.58
C GLU A 72 4.94 -13.17 -3.53
N ALA A 73 3.68 -12.71 -3.57
CA ALA A 73 3.28 -11.62 -4.44
C ALA A 73 4.00 -10.30 -4.07
N VAL A 74 4.18 -10.03 -2.78
CA VAL A 74 4.90 -8.85 -2.31
C VAL A 74 6.37 -8.92 -2.69
N MET A 75 7.05 -10.04 -2.42
CA MET A 75 8.47 -10.20 -2.74
C MET A 75 8.72 -10.09 -4.25
N ASN A 76 7.90 -10.73 -5.08
CA ASN A 76 8.01 -10.65 -6.53
C ASN A 76 7.83 -9.21 -7.04
N SER A 77 6.87 -8.47 -6.51
CA SER A 77 6.62 -7.08 -6.90
C SER A 77 7.77 -6.16 -6.49
N VAL A 78 8.25 -6.29 -5.23
CA VAL A 78 9.34 -5.46 -4.72
C VAL A 78 10.67 -5.79 -5.41
N ALA A 79 10.98 -7.06 -5.64
CA ALA A 79 12.16 -7.47 -6.40
C ALA A 79 12.18 -6.89 -7.82
N LYS A 80 11.00 -6.81 -8.47
CA LYS A 80 10.86 -6.21 -9.80
C LYS A 80 11.11 -4.70 -9.81
N THR A 81 10.61 -3.97 -8.81
CA THR A 81 10.63 -2.50 -8.81
C THR A 81 11.79 -1.91 -8.02
N GLY A 82 12.37 -2.65 -7.08
CA GLY A 82 13.43 -2.22 -6.16
C GLY A 82 13.01 -1.14 -5.16
N ARG A 83 11.75 -0.67 -5.18
CA ARG A 83 11.25 0.43 -4.36
C ARG A 83 9.86 0.12 -3.84
N VAL A 84 9.61 0.39 -2.57
CA VAL A 84 8.32 0.10 -1.96
C VAL A 84 7.84 1.20 -1.02
N VAL A 85 6.56 1.53 -1.13
CA VAL A 85 5.83 2.37 -0.17
C VAL A 85 4.67 1.55 0.40
N LEU A 86 4.70 1.37 1.72
CA LEU A 86 3.72 0.61 2.48
C LEU A 86 2.74 1.57 3.15
N VAL A 87 1.45 1.38 2.91
CA VAL A 87 0.39 2.31 3.36
C VAL A 87 -0.58 1.62 4.30
N SER A 88 -0.81 2.20 5.47
CA SER A 88 -1.75 1.70 6.48
C SER A 88 -2.36 2.82 7.30
N ASP A 89 -3.61 2.70 7.71
CA ASP A 89 -4.27 3.61 8.63
C ASP A 89 -3.94 3.37 10.12
N ALA A 90 -3.24 2.28 10.43
CA ALA A 90 -2.74 1.99 11.76
C ALA A 90 -1.65 2.99 12.21
N PRO A 91 -1.40 3.16 13.52
CA PRO A 91 -0.24 3.88 14.04
C PRO A 91 1.07 3.35 13.46
N ARG A 92 2.12 4.15 13.49
CA ARG A 92 3.41 3.76 12.92
C ARG A 92 4.08 2.60 13.66
N HIS A 93 3.99 2.60 15.00
CA HIS A 93 4.53 1.53 15.82
C HIS A 93 3.57 0.34 15.91
N ALA A 94 4.13 -0.85 15.94
CA ALA A 94 3.40 -2.11 16.04
C ALA A 94 2.31 -2.32 14.97
N SER A 95 2.46 -1.70 13.81
CA SER A 95 1.55 -1.92 12.68
C SER A 95 2.02 -3.08 11.80
N PHE A 96 1.08 -3.75 11.14
CA PHE A 96 1.37 -4.86 10.25
C PHE A 96 2.35 -4.47 9.11
N VAL A 97 2.27 -3.24 8.60
CA VAL A 97 3.23 -2.78 7.57
C VAL A 97 4.67 -2.68 8.09
N SER A 98 4.88 -2.70 9.40
CA SER A 98 6.25 -2.76 9.97
C SER A 98 6.83 -4.15 9.83
N GLU A 99 6.02 -5.18 10.00
CA GLU A 99 6.41 -6.57 9.75
C GLU A 99 6.73 -6.79 8.27
N VAL A 100 5.84 -6.36 7.39
CA VAL A 100 6.07 -6.45 5.93
C VAL A 100 7.35 -5.71 5.53
N ALA A 101 7.62 -4.54 6.10
CA ALA A 101 8.85 -3.79 5.83
C ALA A 101 10.10 -4.51 6.33
N ALA A 102 10.02 -5.17 7.49
CA ALA A 102 11.13 -5.96 8.04
C ALA A 102 11.42 -7.17 7.15
N THR A 103 10.40 -7.95 6.80
CA THR A 103 10.54 -9.12 5.91
C THR A 103 11.13 -8.73 4.54
N ILE A 104 10.66 -7.62 3.93
CA ILE A 104 11.23 -7.12 2.68
C ILE A 104 12.71 -6.77 2.86
N ALA A 105 13.08 -6.12 3.97
CA ALA A 105 14.47 -5.74 4.22
C ALA A 105 15.38 -6.94 4.52
N GLU A 106 14.85 -8.00 5.13
CA GLU A 106 15.58 -9.23 5.41
C GLU A 106 15.81 -10.06 4.13
N ASP A 107 14.78 -10.20 3.30
CA ASP A 107 14.81 -11.13 2.17
C ASP A 107 15.28 -10.49 0.85
N LEU A 108 15.14 -9.17 0.70
CA LEU A 108 15.42 -8.47 -0.57
C LEU A 108 16.43 -7.31 -0.42
N LEU A 109 17.23 -7.29 0.63
CA LEU A 109 18.15 -6.17 0.91
C LEU A 109 19.03 -5.79 -0.30
N ASP A 110 19.53 -6.75 -1.01
CA ASP A 110 20.41 -6.60 -2.18
C ASP A 110 19.68 -6.17 -3.47
N MET A 111 18.34 -6.29 -3.49
CA MET A 111 17.49 -5.87 -4.61
C MET A 111 16.87 -4.48 -4.40
N LEU A 112 16.97 -3.94 -3.18
CA LEU A 112 16.37 -2.66 -2.85
C LEU A 112 17.20 -1.49 -3.40
N LEU A 113 16.55 -0.63 -4.17
CA LEU A 113 17.10 0.64 -4.66
C LEU A 113 16.83 1.81 -3.70
N ALA A 114 15.94 1.60 -2.73
CA ALA A 114 15.62 2.54 -1.66
C ALA A 114 15.10 1.77 -0.43
N PRO A 115 15.28 2.29 0.80
CA PRO A 115 14.71 1.64 1.98
C PRO A 115 13.18 1.62 1.91
N PRO A 116 12.51 0.57 2.45
CA PRO A 116 11.06 0.52 2.53
C PRO A 116 10.49 1.73 3.27
N ILE A 117 9.56 2.46 2.65
CA ILE A 117 8.98 3.68 3.23
C ILE A 117 7.55 3.38 3.70
N ARG A 118 7.24 3.72 4.95
CA ARG A 118 5.91 3.52 5.54
C ARG A 118 5.16 4.84 5.63
N VAL A 119 3.93 4.88 5.11
CA VAL A 119 2.95 5.95 5.27
C VAL A 119 1.82 5.43 6.15
N THR A 120 1.76 5.90 7.38
CA THR A 120 0.89 5.36 8.43
C THR A 120 0.09 6.47 9.10
N GLY A 121 -0.86 6.11 9.96
CA GLY A 121 -1.33 7.00 11.00
C GLY A 121 -0.20 7.45 11.93
N PHE A 122 -0.51 8.28 12.90
CA PHE A 122 0.45 8.77 13.89
C PHE A 122 0.32 7.97 15.19
N ASP A 123 1.40 7.94 16.01
CA ASP A 123 1.41 7.27 17.31
C ASP A 123 0.77 8.17 18.37
N THR A 124 -0.47 8.57 18.14
CA THR A 124 -1.30 9.42 19.00
C THR A 124 -2.69 8.82 19.12
N PRO A 125 -3.49 9.18 20.14
CA PRO A 125 -4.90 8.83 20.16
C PRO A 125 -5.61 9.31 18.88
N TYR A 126 -6.54 8.49 18.38
CA TYR A 126 -7.23 8.79 17.13
C TYR A 126 -8.10 10.06 17.26
N PRO A 127 -7.85 11.10 16.45
CA PRO A 127 -8.55 12.38 16.55
C PRO A 127 -9.86 12.37 15.75
N TYR A 128 -10.99 12.04 16.35
CA TYR A 128 -12.29 11.91 15.66
C TYR A 128 -12.68 13.10 14.78
N ALA A 129 -12.39 14.32 15.26
CA ALA A 129 -12.73 15.54 14.53
C ALA A 129 -11.70 15.92 13.45
N GLN A 130 -10.54 15.26 13.42
CA GLN A 130 -9.41 15.58 12.55
C GLN A 130 -8.84 14.31 11.87
N ASP A 131 -9.69 13.36 11.56
CA ASP A 131 -9.32 12.09 10.94
C ASP A 131 -8.51 12.26 9.64
N LYS A 132 -8.83 13.30 8.85
CA LYS A 132 -8.11 13.63 7.60
C LYS A 132 -6.66 14.03 7.83
N LEU A 133 -6.30 14.56 9.00
CA LEU A 133 -4.92 14.87 9.35
C LEU A 133 -4.17 13.62 9.80
N TYR A 134 -4.88 12.69 10.42
CA TYR A 134 -4.30 11.46 10.96
C TYR A 134 -4.04 10.41 9.87
N LEU A 135 -4.99 10.22 8.99
CA LEU A 135 -4.97 9.15 7.98
C LEU A 135 -3.95 9.41 6.87
N PRO A 136 -3.45 8.35 6.23
CA PRO A 136 -2.71 8.48 4.98
C PRO A 136 -3.53 9.25 3.94
N THR A 137 -2.91 10.27 3.34
CA THR A 137 -3.49 11.03 2.24
C THR A 137 -2.72 10.78 0.96
N VAL A 138 -3.34 11.06 -0.19
CA VAL A 138 -2.67 11.01 -1.50
C VAL A 138 -1.36 11.80 -1.48
N THR A 139 -1.35 13.02 -0.93
CA THR A 139 -0.15 13.86 -0.82
C THR A 139 0.97 13.19 -0.01
N ARG A 140 0.63 12.54 1.12
CA ARG A 140 1.62 11.83 1.94
C ARG A 140 2.21 10.63 1.20
N ILE A 141 1.39 9.91 0.42
CA ILE A 141 1.82 8.78 -0.42
C ILE A 141 2.73 9.28 -1.55
N LEU A 142 2.35 10.35 -2.24
CA LEU A 142 3.17 10.96 -3.31
C LEU A 142 4.54 11.44 -2.78
N ASN A 143 4.58 12.07 -1.61
CA ASN A 143 5.83 12.49 -0.99
C ASN A 143 6.73 11.29 -0.61
N ALA A 144 6.13 10.20 -0.15
CA ALA A 144 6.87 8.96 0.13
C ALA A 144 7.39 8.31 -1.16
N ALA A 145 6.56 8.26 -2.20
CA ALA A 145 6.95 7.75 -3.51
C ALA A 145 8.11 8.57 -4.12
N LYS A 146 8.03 9.89 -4.05
CA LYS A 146 9.11 10.78 -4.49
C LYS A 146 10.41 10.49 -3.73
N ARG A 147 10.37 10.38 -2.41
CA ARG A 147 11.55 10.01 -1.60
C ARG A 147 12.15 8.67 -2.02
N ALA A 148 11.32 7.67 -2.37
CA ALA A 148 11.81 6.37 -2.83
C ALA A 148 12.44 6.45 -4.23
N LEU A 149 11.96 7.35 -5.08
CA LEU A 149 12.48 7.54 -6.45
C LEU A 149 13.75 8.39 -6.48
N ASP A 150 13.89 9.36 -5.57
CA ASP A 150 15.03 10.27 -5.48
C ASP A 150 16.24 9.64 -4.74
N TYR A 151 16.09 8.41 -4.19
CA TYR A 151 17.14 7.70 -3.45
C TYR A 151 18.13 7.03 -4.39
#